data_578d751bf4528fe069eab0ba13fd7756
#
_entry.id   578d751bf4528fe069eab0ba13fd7756
#
_cell.length_a   1.000
_cell.length_b   1.000
_cell.length_c   1.000
_cell.angle_alpha   90.00
_cell.angle_beta   90.00
_cell.angle_gamma   90.00
#
_symmetry.space_group_name_H-M   'P 1'
#
loop_
_entity.id
_entity.type
_entity.pdbx_description
1 polymer ?
#
loop_
_entity_poly.entity_id
_entity_poly.type
_entity_poly.pdbx_seq_one_letter_code
_entity_poly.pdbx_strand_id
1 'polypeptide(L)'
;MLMVQDKITGARKDLTISPVSSAVLSGSYFLGAAISSLLVCFAALALCLGYVRTIGWFFSGKDILLLSADIVLLVLFGTALSSLIHFFLSTQGQISAVGTLVSAGYGFLCGAYMPISSYGSGLQKVLSFLPSTYMTALVRNHTMRGVLAQMETDGVPKALVDAIRESLDCTVKFAGKTVTVPAMYAYIGGAVLVLLGAYLAVHYLAERKRVHS
;
A
#
# COMPACT_ATOMS: atom_id res chain seq x y z
N MET A 1 5.66 -2.60 14.29
CA MET A 1 5.66 -3.61 15.38
C MET A 1 6.89 -3.48 16.28
N LEU A 2 8.11 -3.55 15.79
CA LEU A 2 9.36 -3.42 16.56
C LEU A 2 9.38 -2.19 17.50
N MET A 3 9.06 -0.99 16.99
CA MET A 3 9.07 0.23 17.77
C MET A 3 8.18 0.19 19.05
N VAL A 4 7.03 -0.47 18.99
CA VAL A 4 6.13 -0.59 20.14
C VAL A 4 6.60 -1.70 21.07
N GLN A 5 7.18 -2.77 20.53
CA GLN A 5 7.79 -3.83 21.31
C GLN A 5 8.96 -3.30 22.14
N ASP A 6 9.82 -2.46 21.55
CA ASP A 6 10.92 -1.81 22.26
C ASP A 6 10.43 -0.78 23.30
N LYS A 7 9.25 -0.17 23.11
CA LYS A 7 8.58 0.63 24.15
C LYS A 7 8.17 -0.22 25.35
N ILE A 8 7.60 -1.41 25.10
CA ILE A 8 7.07 -2.31 26.13
C ILE A 8 8.20 -2.98 26.91
N THR A 9 9.25 -3.43 26.24
CA THR A 9 10.41 -4.11 26.84
C THR A 9 11.37 -3.15 27.54
N GLY A 10 11.22 -1.84 27.36
CA GLY A 10 12.12 -0.83 27.90
C GLY A 10 13.39 -0.60 27.07
N ALA A 11 13.68 -1.41 26.05
CA ALA A 11 14.85 -1.27 25.18
C ALA A 11 14.92 0.12 24.51
N ARG A 12 13.78 0.76 24.30
CA ARG A 12 13.72 2.13 23.80
C ARG A 12 14.32 3.15 24.77
N LYS A 13 14.27 2.90 26.10
CA LYS A 13 14.91 3.79 27.09
C LYS A 13 16.43 3.75 26.95
N ASP A 14 16.99 2.57 26.73
CA ASP A 14 18.44 2.40 26.56
C ASP A 14 18.92 3.05 25.25
N LEU A 15 18.12 2.96 24.19
CA LEU A 15 18.40 3.63 22.91
C LEU A 15 18.28 5.17 23.01
N THR A 16 17.43 5.71 23.91
CA THR A 16 17.29 7.16 24.09
C THR A 16 18.37 7.77 25.00
N ILE A 17 19.08 6.97 25.78
CA ILE A 17 20.27 7.39 26.56
C ILE A 17 21.51 7.47 25.65
N SER A 18 21.50 6.76 24.53
CA SER A 18 22.53 6.83 23.49
C SER A 18 22.49 8.19 22.76
N PRO A 19 23.61 8.73 22.28
CA PRO A 19 23.67 10.01 21.53
C PRO A 19 23.05 9.94 20.12
N VAL A 20 22.12 9.05 19.88
CA VAL A 20 21.41 8.86 18.62
C VAL A 20 20.18 9.76 18.58
N SER A 21 20.05 10.60 17.55
CA SER A 21 18.87 11.46 17.39
C SER A 21 17.61 10.61 17.15
N SER A 22 16.47 11.06 17.68
CA SER A 22 15.21 10.34 17.53
C SER A 22 14.76 10.23 16.06
N ALA A 23 15.20 11.15 15.19
CA ALA A 23 14.98 11.07 13.76
C ALA A 23 15.70 9.86 13.12
N VAL A 24 16.95 9.61 13.50
CA VAL A 24 17.70 8.44 13.04
C VAL A 24 17.07 7.14 13.55
N LEU A 25 16.65 7.11 14.81
CA LEU A 25 15.99 5.95 15.40
C LEU A 25 14.65 5.66 14.71
N SER A 26 13.84 6.69 14.47
CA SER A 26 12.56 6.55 13.77
C SER A 26 12.75 6.11 12.32
N GLY A 27 13.76 6.66 11.65
CA GLY A 27 14.13 6.29 10.28
C GLY A 27 14.58 4.83 10.19
N SER A 28 15.35 4.33 11.16
CA SER A 28 15.79 2.93 11.18
C SER A 28 14.63 1.95 11.35
N TYR A 29 13.66 2.25 12.22
CA TYR A 29 12.44 1.43 12.35
C TYR A 29 11.61 1.43 11.06
N PHE A 30 11.48 2.60 10.42
CA PHE A 30 10.76 2.71 9.16
C PHE A 30 11.46 1.89 8.04
N LEU A 31 12.77 2.07 7.89
CA LEU A 31 13.55 1.37 6.87
C LEU A 31 13.55 -0.14 7.11
N GLY A 32 13.74 -0.59 8.35
CA GLY A 32 13.69 -2.02 8.69
C GLY A 32 12.33 -2.64 8.36
N ALA A 33 11.23 -1.96 8.68
CA ALA A 33 9.90 -2.41 8.33
C ALA A 33 9.66 -2.41 6.80
N ALA A 34 10.10 -1.37 6.10
CA ALA A 34 9.97 -1.26 4.65
C ALA A 34 10.74 -2.36 3.93
N ILE A 35 12.01 -2.59 4.29
CA ILE A 35 12.85 -3.64 3.68
C ILE A 35 12.24 -5.02 3.93
N SER A 36 11.83 -5.33 5.17
CA SER A 36 11.20 -6.62 5.49
C SER A 36 9.91 -6.83 4.68
N SER A 37 9.07 -5.79 4.56
CA SER A 37 7.83 -5.86 3.77
C SER A 37 8.11 -6.00 2.28
N LEU A 38 9.13 -5.31 1.73
CA LEU A 38 9.54 -5.45 0.33
C LEU A 38 10.00 -6.87 0.04
N LEU A 39 10.83 -7.46 0.89
CA LEU A 39 11.30 -8.84 0.72
C LEU A 39 10.13 -9.82 0.64
N VAL A 40 9.16 -9.72 1.55
CA VAL A 40 7.97 -10.58 1.56
C VAL A 40 7.12 -10.35 0.31
N CYS A 41 6.87 -9.10 -0.08
CA CYS A 41 6.06 -8.79 -1.26
C CYS A 41 6.72 -9.24 -2.56
N PHE A 42 8.04 -9.05 -2.71
CA PHE A 42 8.75 -9.54 -3.89
C PHE A 42 8.86 -11.07 -3.95
N ALA A 43 9.01 -11.74 -2.80
CA ALA A 43 8.92 -13.20 -2.74
C ALA A 43 7.53 -13.69 -3.18
N ALA A 44 6.47 -13.06 -2.69
CA ALA A 44 5.11 -13.36 -3.12
C ALA A 44 4.90 -13.10 -4.62
N LEU A 45 5.39 -11.97 -5.15
CA LEU A 45 5.34 -11.68 -6.59
C LEU A 45 6.06 -12.77 -7.41
N ALA A 46 7.25 -13.17 -6.99
CA ALA A 46 8.03 -14.21 -7.69
C ALA A 46 7.27 -15.54 -7.71
N LEU A 47 6.65 -15.93 -6.60
CA LEU A 47 5.82 -17.14 -6.53
C LEU A 47 4.59 -17.03 -7.43
N CYS A 48 3.91 -15.89 -7.44
CA CYS A 48 2.75 -15.66 -8.32
C CYS A 48 3.16 -15.72 -9.79
N LEU A 49 4.24 -15.04 -10.20
CA LEU A 49 4.73 -15.08 -11.58
C LEU A 49 5.19 -16.48 -11.97
N GLY A 50 5.84 -17.22 -11.06
CA GLY A 50 6.20 -18.63 -11.26
C GLY A 50 5.00 -19.51 -11.50
N TYR A 51 3.91 -19.32 -10.72
CA TYR A 51 2.65 -20.04 -10.91
C TYR A 51 1.97 -19.67 -12.23
N VAL A 52 1.88 -18.41 -12.57
CA VAL A 52 1.27 -17.96 -13.84
C VAL A 52 2.02 -18.54 -15.03
N ARG A 53 3.34 -18.67 -14.95
CA ARG A 53 4.16 -19.29 -16.03
C ARG A 53 3.75 -20.74 -16.32
N THR A 54 3.19 -21.46 -15.38
CA THR A 54 2.74 -22.86 -15.59
C THR A 54 1.38 -22.94 -16.32
N ILE A 55 0.59 -21.86 -16.28
CA ILE A 55 -0.74 -21.80 -16.92
C ILE A 55 -0.67 -21.12 -18.29
N GLY A 56 0.07 -20.02 -18.40
CA GLY A 56 0.24 -19.24 -19.62
C GLY A 56 0.97 -17.95 -19.32
N TRP A 57 1.88 -17.54 -20.19
CA TRP A 57 2.69 -16.34 -19.99
C TRP A 57 2.22 -15.19 -20.87
N PHE A 58 1.63 -14.19 -20.25
CA PHE A 58 1.11 -12.99 -20.92
C PHE A 58 1.80 -11.70 -20.46
N PHE A 59 2.83 -11.79 -19.59
CA PHE A 59 3.55 -10.64 -19.08
C PHE A 59 4.67 -10.19 -20.02
N SER A 60 4.70 -8.92 -20.33
CA SER A 60 5.86 -8.25 -20.91
C SER A 60 6.86 -7.87 -19.80
N GLY A 61 8.13 -7.72 -20.13
CA GLY A 61 9.13 -7.18 -19.19
C GLY A 61 8.73 -5.82 -18.61
N LYS A 62 8.04 -5.00 -19.39
CA LYS A 62 7.47 -3.72 -18.94
C LYS A 62 6.39 -3.90 -17.87
N ASP A 63 5.55 -4.92 -17.97
CA ASP A 63 4.50 -5.18 -16.97
C ASP A 63 5.08 -5.61 -15.64
N ILE A 64 6.13 -6.43 -15.66
CA ILE A 64 6.85 -6.87 -14.46
C ILE A 64 7.53 -5.67 -13.78
N LEU A 65 8.13 -4.76 -14.56
CA LEU A 65 8.74 -3.56 -14.03
C LEU A 65 7.70 -2.63 -13.37
N LEU A 66 6.55 -2.42 -14.02
CA LEU A 66 5.45 -1.61 -13.50
C LEU A 66 4.85 -2.23 -12.23
N LEU A 67 4.61 -3.56 -12.22
CA LEU A 67 4.18 -4.28 -11.01
C LEU A 67 5.18 -4.15 -9.86
N SER A 68 6.47 -4.21 -10.17
CA SER A 68 7.51 -4.00 -9.16
C SER A 68 7.47 -2.58 -8.58
N ALA A 69 7.24 -1.58 -9.42
CA ALA A 69 7.06 -0.19 -8.99
C ALA A 69 5.80 -0.01 -8.14
N ASP A 70 4.69 -0.65 -8.53
CA ASP A 70 3.44 -0.63 -7.76
C ASP A 70 3.63 -1.23 -6.36
N ILE A 71 4.35 -2.36 -6.26
CA ILE A 71 4.67 -3.00 -4.97
C ILE A 71 5.52 -2.08 -4.10
N VAL A 72 6.53 -1.42 -4.66
CA VAL A 72 7.36 -0.47 -3.90
C VAL A 72 6.51 0.66 -3.33
N LEU A 73 5.63 1.26 -4.14
CA LEU A 73 4.73 2.32 -3.69
C LEU A 73 3.73 1.83 -2.63
N LEU A 74 3.17 0.63 -2.83
CA LEU A 74 2.25 0.01 -1.88
C LEU A 74 2.93 -0.23 -0.53
N VAL A 75 4.16 -0.74 -0.52
CA VAL A 75 4.93 -0.97 0.70
C VAL A 75 5.30 0.34 1.38
N LEU A 76 5.73 1.35 0.63
CA LEU A 76 6.05 2.67 1.19
C LEU A 76 4.84 3.31 1.85
N PHE A 77 3.68 3.29 1.18
CA PHE A 77 2.44 3.80 1.73
C PHE A 77 2.01 3.03 2.98
N GLY A 78 1.96 1.69 2.90
CA GLY A 78 1.55 0.82 4.00
C GLY A 78 2.46 0.96 5.22
N THR A 79 3.78 1.04 5.00
CA THR A 79 4.77 1.24 6.06
C THR A 79 4.64 2.63 6.69
N ALA A 80 4.42 3.68 5.89
CA ALA A 80 4.23 5.04 6.41
C ALA A 80 2.96 5.14 7.25
N LEU A 81 1.85 4.62 6.74
CA LEU A 81 0.57 4.57 7.45
C LEU A 81 0.67 3.75 8.75
N SER A 82 1.25 2.55 8.66
CA SER A 82 1.46 1.67 9.81
C SER A 82 2.36 2.34 10.87
N SER A 83 3.46 2.97 10.46
CA SER A 83 4.37 3.65 11.38
C SER A 83 3.71 4.81 12.10
N LEU A 84 2.87 5.58 11.39
CA LEU A 84 2.10 6.66 11.98
C LEU A 84 1.07 6.14 13.00
N ILE A 85 0.34 5.09 12.69
CA ILE A 85 -0.63 4.47 13.60
C ILE A 85 0.09 3.91 14.84
N HIS A 86 1.17 3.16 14.66
CA HIS A 86 1.92 2.55 15.76
C HIS A 86 2.58 3.56 16.68
N PHE A 87 2.80 4.80 16.24
CA PHE A 87 3.30 5.87 17.10
C PHE A 87 2.36 6.11 18.29
N PHE A 88 1.07 6.05 18.09
CA PHE A 88 0.03 6.29 19.10
C PHE A 88 -0.26 5.06 19.97
N LEU A 89 0.20 3.87 19.59
CA LEU A 89 -0.04 2.64 20.33
C LEU A 89 1.03 2.45 21.43
N SER A 90 0.59 1.97 22.59
CA SER A 90 1.45 1.82 23.77
C SER A 90 1.44 0.41 24.37
N THR A 91 0.47 -0.43 24.01
CA THR A 91 0.31 -1.78 24.56
C THR A 91 0.23 -2.84 23.48
N GLN A 92 0.63 -4.08 23.82
CA GLN A 92 0.54 -5.23 22.90
C GLN A 92 -0.90 -5.52 22.47
N GLY A 93 -1.87 -5.34 23.38
CA GLY A 93 -3.28 -5.53 23.07
C GLY A 93 -3.79 -4.54 22.03
N GLN A 94 -3.39 -3.27 22.10
CA GLN A 94 -3.72 -2.25 21.09
C GLN A 94 -3.13 -2.62 19.72
N ILE A 95 -1.88 -3.10 19.68
CA ILE A 95 -1.25 -3.51 18.41
C ILE A 95 -2.01 -4.67 17.79
N SER A 96 -2.34 -5.70 18.58
CA SER A 96 -3.07 -6.87 18.09
C SER A 96 -4.46 -6.49 17.60
N ALA A 97 -5.20 -5.65 18.33
CA ALA A 97 -6.54 -5.20 17.94
C ALA A 97 -6.50 -4.38 16.64
N VAL A 98 -5.61 -3.39 16.55
CA VAL A 98 -5.45 -2.57 15.34
C VAL A 98 -4.96 -3.43 14.17
N GLY A 99 -3.99 -4.33 14.39
CA GLY A 99 -3.50 -5.24 13.37
C GLY A 99 -4.60 -6.12 12.79
N THR A 100 -5.47 -6.69 13.63
CA THR A 100 -6.61 -7.52 13.20
C THR A 100 -7.63 -6.69 12.40
N LEU A 101 -7.99 -5.50 12.90
CA LEU A 101 -8.94 -4.61 12.20
C LEU A 101 -8.42 -4.18 10.84
N VAL A 102 -7.14 -3.79 10.77
CA VAL A 102 -6.51 -3.38 9.51
C VAL A 102 -6.38 -4.57 8.56
N SER A 103 -5.92 -5.73 9.02
CA SER A 103 -5.77 -6.92 8.16
C SER A 103 -7.10 -7.41 7.60
N ALA A 104 -8.16 -7.45 8.42
CA ALA A 104 -9.46 -7.94 7.98
C ALA A 104 -10.25 -6.87 7.20
N GLY A 105 -10.28 -5.63 7.68
CA GLY A 105 -11.13 -4.56 7.13
C GLY A 105 -10.54 -3.84 5.94
N TYR A 106 -9.24 -3.56 5.97
CA TYR A 106 -8.61 -2.72 4.96
C TYR A 106 -8.62 -3.33 3.56
N GLY A 107 -8.49 -4.67 3.46
CA GLY A 107 -8.58 -5.38 2.18
C GLY A 107 -9.92 -5.21 1.47
N PHE A 108 -11.02 -5.09 2.22
CA PHE A 108 -12.32 -4.75 1.65
C PHE A 108 -12.38 -3.28 1.24
N LEU A 109 -11.90 -2.37 2.09
CA LEU A 109 -11.96 -0.93 1.83
C LEU A 109 -11.12 -0.50 0.63
N CYS A 110 -9.98 -1.14 0.38
CA CYS A 110 -9.14 -0.83 -0.79
C CYS A 110 -9.53 -1.60 -2.05
N GLY A 111 -10.57 -2.45 -1.98
CA GLY A 111 -11.02 -3.23 -3.12
C GLY A 111 -10.18 -4.46 -3.43
N ALA A 112 -9.29 -4.91 -2.54
CA ALA A 112 -8.44 -6.07 -2.80
C ALA A 112 -9.23 -7.39 -2.80
N TYR A 113 -10.15 -7.55 -1.83
CA TYR A 113 -10.97 -8.77 -1.72
C TYR A 113 -12.24 -8.71 -2.56
N MET A 114 -12.81 -7.53 -2.75
CA MET A 114 -14.05 -7.33 -3.49
C MET A 114 -13.93 -6.07 -4.35
N PRO A 115 -14.32 -6.12 -5.63
CA PRO A 115 -14.29 -4.95 -6.50
C PRO A 115 -15.10 -3.78 -5.90
N ILE A 116 -14.57 -2.56 -6.00
CA ILE A 116 -15.24 -1.35 -5.48
C ILE A 116 -16.54 -1.08 -6.23
N SER A 117 -16.59 -1.45 -7.51
CA SER A 117 -17.79 -1.40 -8.35
C SER A 117 -18.97 -2.20 -7.78
N SER A 118 -18.72 -3.18 -6.91
CA SER A 118 -19.76 -3.99 -6.25
C SER A 118 -20.43 -3.30 -5.05
N TYR A 119 -19.86 -2.19 -4.57
CA TYR A 119 -20.44 -1.43 -3.45
C TYR A 119 -21.51 -0.43 -3.93
N GLY A 120 -22.37 0.02 -3.04
CA GLY A 120 -23.33 1.08 -3.33
C GLY A 120 -22.63 2.41 -3.65
N SER A 121 -23.25 3.24 -4.48
CA SER A 121 -22.69 4.49 -5.02
C SER A 121 -22.16 5.47 -3.97
N GLY A 122 -22.77 5.50 -2.78
CA GLY A 122 -22.31 6.33 -1.66
C GLY A 122 -20.96 5.87 -1.12
N LEU A 123 -20.80 4.57 -0.90
CA LEU A 123 -19.55 3.98 -0.39
C LEU A 123 -18.45 4.05 -1.45
N GLN A 124 -18.77 3.80 -2.73
CA GLN A 124 -17.82 3.97 -3.83
C GLN A 124 -17.18 5.37 -3.83
N LYS A 125 -17.98 6.43 -3.62
CA LYS A 125 -17.48 7.81 -3.54
C LYS A 125 -16.50 7.99 -2.38
N VAL A 126 -16.78 7.43 -1.21
CA VAL A 126 -15.90 7.51 -0.04
C VAL A 126 -14.60 6.73 -0.31
N LEU A 127 -14.70 5.51 -0.83
CA LEU A 127 -13.56 4.66 -1.11
C LEU A 127 -12.66 5.23 -2.22
N SER A 128 -13.21 5.99 -3.16
CA SER A 128 -12.43 6.67 -4.20
C SER A 128 -11.52 7.78 -3.68
N PHE A 129 -11.64 8.21 -2.42
CA PHE A 129 -10.67 9.09 -1.77
C PHE A 129 -9.50 8.35 -1.12
N LEU A 130 -9.57 7.02 -1.00
CA LEU A 130 -8.49 6.25 -0.39
C LEU A 130 -7.35 6.00 -1.40
N PRO A 131 -6.10 6.38 -1.08
CA PRO A 131 -4.96 6.13 -1.98
C PRO A 131 -4.78 4.65 -2.29
N SER A 132 -5.07 3.76 -1.35
CA SER A 132 -5.00 2.31 -1.53
C SER A 132 -5.93 1.76 -2.61
N THR A 133 -7.08 2.40 -2.86
CA THR A 133 -7.97 2.05 -3.98
C THR A 133 -7.25 2.17 -5.32
N TYR A 134 -6.48 3.24 -5.50
CA TYR A 134 -5.70 3.47 -6.73
C TYR A 134 -4.53 2.49 -6.84
N MET A 135 -3.91 2.11 -5.72
CA MET A 135 -2.85 1.09 -5.70
C MET A 135 -3.36 -0.27 -6.15
N THR A 136 -4.51 -0.69 -5.62
CA THR A 136 -5.15 -1.96 -6.02
C THR A 136 -5.51 -1.95 -7.50
N ALA A 137 -6.06 -0.83 -7.99
CA ALA A 137 -6.39 -0.68 -9.41
C ALA A 137 -5.15 -0.69 -10.31
N LEU A 138 -4.03 -0.07 -9.91
CA LEU A 138 -2.76 -0.11 -10.65
C LEU A 138 -2.23 -1.55 -10.76
N VAL A 139 -2.16 -2.27 -9.64
CA VAL A 139 -1.71 -3.68 -9.62
C VAL A 139 -2.59 -4.52 -10.55
N ARG A 140 -3.92 -4.37 -10.50
CA ARG A 140 -4.85 -5.07 -11.40
C ARG A 140 -4.65 -4.68 -12.85
N ASN A 141 -4.50 -3.38 -13.13
CA ASN A 141 -4.28 -2.88 -14.49
C ASN A 141 -3.03 -3.51 -15.10
N HIS A 142 -1.91 -3.50 -14.38
CA HIS A 142 -0.65 -4.05 -14.89
C HIS A 142 -0.65 -5.58 -14.95
N THR A 143 -1.33 -6.25 -14.01
CA THR A 143 -1.46 -7.71 -14.03
C THR A 143 -2.33 -8.19 -15.18
N MET A 144 -3.43 -7.49 -15.49
CA MET A 144 -4.40 -7.90 -16.50
C MET A 144 -4.06 -7.40 -17.91
N ARG A 145 -3.14 -6.45 -18.03
CA ARG A 145 -2.84 -5.78 -19.33
C ARG A 145 -2.49 -6.76 -20.43
N GLY A 146 -1.61 -7.73 -20.14
CA GLY A 146 -1.17 -8.70 -21.14
C GLY A 146 -2.28 -9.63 -21.59
N VAL A 147 -3.08 -10.15 -20.65
CA VAL A 147 -4.22 -11.03 -20.94
C VAL A 147 -5.29 -10.30 -21.75
N LEU A 148 -5.64 -9.06 -21.36
CA LEU A 148 -6.63 -8.27 -22.07
C LEU A 148 -6.18 -7.91 -23.50
N ALA A 149 -4.88 -7.63 -23.70
CA ALA A 149 -4.31 -7.40 -25.03
C ALA A 149 -4.34 -8.67 -25.89
N GLN A 150 -4.08 -9.84 -25.30
CA GLN A 150 -4.20 -11.11 -26.03
C GLN A 150 -5.65 -11.39 -26.45
N MET A 151 -6.62 -11.14 -25.58
CA MET A 151 -8.05 -11.28 -25.93
C MET A 151 -8.45 -10.42 -27.12
N GLU A 152 -7.96 -9.17 -27.19
CA GLU A 152 -8.18 -8.29 -28.34
C GLU A 152 -7.56 -8.86 -29.62
N THR A 153 -6.37 -9.46 -29.52
CA THR A 153 -5.68 -10.09 -30.64
C THR A 153 -6.40 -11.35 -31.13
N ASP A 154 -6.99 -12.10 -30.21
CA ASP A 154 -7.77 -13.31 -30.48
C ASP A 154 -9.17 -13.01 -31.04
N GLY A 155 -9.48 -11.75 -31.31
CA GLY A 155 -10.71 -11.31 -31.98
C GLY A 155 -11.91 -11.10 -31.03
N VAL A 156 -11.69 -11.04 -29.72
CA VAL A 156 -12.73 -10.69 -28.74
C VAL A 156 -13.16 -9.22 -28.95
N PRO A 157 -14.47 -8.92 -29.04
CA PRO A 157 -14.95 -7.57 -29.23
C PRO A 157 -14.42 -6.61 -28.13
N LYS A 158 -13.90 -5.44 -28.55
CA LYS A 158 -13.37 -4.45 -27.59
C LYS A 158 -14.37 -4.08 -26.50
N ALA A 159 -15.66 -3.98 -26.82
CA ALA A 159 -16.70 -3.70 -25.84
C ALA A 159 -16.75 -4.73 -24.71
N LEU A 160 -16.49 -6.03 -25.01
CA LEU A 160 -16.43 -7.07 -23.99
C LEU A 160 -15.14 -6.98 -23.16
N VAL A 161 -14.00 -6.72 -23.81
CA VAL A 161 -12.72 -6.51 -23.12
C VAL A 161 -12.80 -5.32 -22.15
N ASP A 162 -13.41 -4.20 -22.59
CA ASP A 162 -13.61 -3.02 -21.74
C ASP A 162 -14.59 -3.30 -20.59
N ALA A 163 -15.64 -4.07 -20.81
CA ALA A 163 -16.55 -4.50 -19.75
C ALA A 163 -15.85 -5.38 -18.71
N ILE A 164 -14.97 -6.29 -19.13
CA ILE A 164 -14.14 -7.11 -18.23
C ILE A 164 -13.17 -6.20 -17.45
N ARG A 165 -12.51 -5.26 -18.11
CA ARG A 165 -11.60 -4.30 -17.46
C ARG A 165 -12.31 -3.48 -16.40
N GLU A 166 -13.54 -3.05 -16.66
CA GLU A 166 -14.36 -2.30 -15.72
C GLU A 166 -14.84 -3.18 -14.54
N SER A 167 -15.30 -4.40 -14.81
CA SER A 167 -15.78 -5.32 -13.78
C SER A 167 -14.69 -5.78 -12.80
N LEU A 168 -13.43 -5.77 -13.25
CA LEU A 168 -12.25 -6.09 -12.45
C LEU A 168 -11.66 -4.87 -11.74
N ASP A 169 -12.29 -3.69 -11.83
CA ASP A 169 -11.76 -2.43 -11.29
C ASP A 169 -10.29 -2.14 -11.71
N CYS A 170 -9.94 -2.48 -12.96
CA CYS A 170 -8.63 -2.09 -13.50
C CYS A 170 -8.52 -0.57 -13.72
N THR A 171 -9.64 0.14 -13.65
CA THR A 171 -9.74 1.59 -13.78
C THR A 171 -10.57 2.16 -12.63
N VAL A 172 -10.13 3.27 -12.06
CA VAL A 172 -10.89 3.99 -11.01
C VAL A 172 -11.62 5.16 -11.63
N LYS A 173 -12.91 5.31 -11.29
CA LYS A 173 -13.71 6.49 -11.63
C LYS A 173 -13.80 7.42 -10.43
N PHE A 174 -13.37 8.66 -10.60
CA PHE A 174 -13.52 9.73 -9.62
C PHE A 174 -14.47 10.81 -10.16
N ALA A 175 -15.55 11.09 -9.44
CA ALA A 175 -16.58 12.04 -9.88
C ALA A 175 -17.10 11.78 -11.32
N GLY A 176 -17.26 10.51 -11.71
CA GLY A 176 -17.73 10.10 -13.04
C GLY A 176 -16.69 10.13 -14.14
N LYS A 177 -15.44 10.56 -13.86
CA LYS A 177 -14.34 10.56 -14.82
C LYS A 177 -13.34 9.45 -14.51
N THR A 178 -12.86 8.76 -15.54
CA THR A 178 -11.81 7.75 -15.41
C THR A 178 -10.49 8.42 -15.07
N VAL A 179 -9.84 7.97 -14.00
CA VAL A 179 -8.53 8.49 -13.58
C VAL A 179 -7.44 7.79 -14.40
N THR A 180 -6.55 8.59 -15.00
CA THR A 180 -5.43 8.05 -15.79
C THR A 180 -4.35 7.46 -14.90
N VAL A 181 -3.61 6.46 -15.40
CA VAL A 181 -2.51 5.80 -14.68
C VAL A 181 -1.48 6.80 -14.12
N PRO A 182 -0.99 7.81 -14.88
CA PRO A 182 -0.09 8.82 -14.33
C PRO A 182 -0.69 9.63 -13.17
N ALA A 183 -1.99 9.96 -13.26
CA ALA A 183 -2.69 10.67 -12.18
C ALA A 183 -2.81 9.81 -10.91
N MET A 184 -3.01 8.48 -11.06
CA MET A 184 -3.01 7.55 -9.93
C MET A 184 -1.64 7.56 -9.23
N TYR A 185 -0.55 7.45 -9.98
CA TYR A 185 0.81 7.52 -9.43
C TYR A 185 1.09 8.85 -8.71
N ALA A 186 0.68 9.97 -9.30
CA ALA A 186 0.85 11.30 -8.68
C ALA A 186 0.07 11.40 -7.36
N TYR A 187 -1.17 10.90 -7.32
CA TYR A 187 -2.01 10.90 -6.12
C TYR A 187 -1.41 10.02 -5.01
N ILE A 188 -0.98 8.81 -5.35
CA ILE A 188 -0.34 7.88 -4.42
C ILE A 188 0.98 8.46 -3.89
N GLY A 189 1.83 8.98 -4.79
CA GLY A 189 3.10 9.62 -4.41
C GLY A 189 2.89 10.79 -3.47
N GLY A 190 1.91 11.64 -3.76
CA GLY A 190 1.49 12.73 -2.87
C GLY A 190 1.04 12.23 -1.50
N ALA A 191 0.22 11.18 -1.44
CA ALA A 191 -0.24 10.59 -0.19
C ALA A 191 0.93 10.00 0.63
N VAL A 192 1.88 9.32 -0.01
CA VAL A 192 3.10 8.82 0.65
C VAL A 192 3.91 9.96 1.25
N LEU A 193 4.13 11.05 0.49
CA LEU A 193 4.88 12.22 0.99
C LEU A 193 4.18 12.88 2.18
N VAL A 194 2.85 13.02 2.14
CA VAL A 194 2.05 13.56 3.25
C VAL A 194 2.18 12.68 4.49
N LEU A 195 2.06 11.35 4.35
CA LEU A 195 2.20 10.42 5.47
C LEU A 195 3.61 10.42 6.07
N LEU A 196 4.64 10.45 5.24
CA LEU A 196 6.03 10.56 5.70
C LEU A 196 6.29 11.89 6.40
N GLY A 197 5.78 12.99 5.85
CA GLY A 197 5.85 14.32 6.49
C GLY A 197 5.14 14.35 7.83
N ALA A 198 3.93 13.76 7.92
CA ALA A 198 3.19 13.64 9.18
C ALA A 198 3.96 12.78 10.21
N TYR A 199 4.53 11.65 9.77
CA TYR A 199 5.34 10.77 10.63
C TYR A 199 6.55 11.51 11.21
N LEU A 200 7.31 12.23 10.38
CA LEU A 200 8.46 13.01 10.83
C LEU A 200 8.06 14.17 11.75
N ALA A 201 6.97 14.88 11.43
CA ALA A 201 6.46 15.98 12.24
C ALA A 201 6.02 15.51 13.65
N VAL A 202 5.32 14.38 13.73
CA VAL A 202 4.88 13.81 15.02
C VAL A 202 6.09 13.41 15.88
N HIS A 203 7.12 12.81 15.27
CA HIS A 203 8.36 12.47 15.98
C HIS A 203 9.10 13.72 16.48
N TYR A 204 9.23 14.74 15.63
CA TYR A 204 9.88 16.00 15.99
C TYR A 204 9.17 16.74 17.13
N LEU A 205 7.84 16.81 17.08
CA LEU A 205 7.03 17.44 18.12
C LEU A 205 7.11 16.67 19.46
N ALA A 206 7.17 15.36 19.41
CA ALA A 206 7.32 14.52 20.60
C ALA A 206 8.69 14.70 21.27
N GLU A 207 9.73 14.94 20.48
CA GLU A 207 11.08 15.22 20.99
C GLU A 207 11.15 16.59 21.70
N ARG A 208 10.61 17.63 21.07
CA ARG A 208 10.55 18.97 21.68
C ARG A 208 9.86 18.97 23.05
N LYS A 209 8.78 18.26 23.20
CA LYS A 209 8.07 18.15 24.49
C LYS A 209 8.91 17.49 25.58
N ARG A 210 9.82 16.57 25.22
CA ARG A 210 10.71 15.89 26.19
C ARG A 210 11.88 16.76 26.66
N VAL A 211 12.33 17.68 25.84
CA VAL A 211 13.44 18.60 26.19
C VAL A 211 12.97 19.70 27.13
N HIS A 212 11.66 20.01 27.16
CA HIS A 212 11.07 21.06 27.98
C HIS A 212 10.31 20.56 29.23
N SER A 213 10.30 19.26 29.48
CA SER A 213 9.75 18.61 30.69
C SER A 213 10.87 18.01 31.54
#